data_e0321b236e5079c52662d1b0a59832d4
#
_entry.id   e0321b236e5079c52662d1b0a59832d4
#
_cell.length_a   1.000
_cell.length_b   1.000
_cell.length_c   1.000
_cell.angle_alpha   90.00
_cell.angle_beta   90.00
_cell.angle_gamma   90.00
#
_symmetry.space_group_name_H-M   'P 1'
#
loop_
_entity.id
_entity.type
_entity.pdbx_description
1 polymer ?
#
loop_
_entity_poly.entity_id
_entity_poly.type
_entity_poly.pdbx_seq_one_letter_code
_entity_poly.pdbx_strand_id
1 'polypeptide(L)'
;MLVTSMKSSSARVAKPHGSHLGSSLGASETFKLGLSSKLSIGLGLFTSAFLVCAEPASTPEATAGDSVNQTSVHNASMDNSATTVCEGISLQVLGSGGPELDDGRASTSYLLWKDDKGRVLVDAGSGSSVQFGASGADFTDIDTILLSHLHTDHAADLPSFIKGSYFTRRDTDLSVYGPAGNDLMPSIQAYLDALIGKEGAFKYLSSYTQEGEDDYKVSAHTIADNAFSTSINNDISIDAVSVHHGPIPALAWKVTIDECVAVFSGDTNNADGTLANFAKHADVLVLHNAIEDIEKGAGSAATNLHMTPKQIIEIAKASEAKRIVLSHIMKRSEAGLDGLTEAIAVIAPGRVFAAQDLMNIPLVSDLSSEEGR
;
A
#
# COMPACT_ATOMS: atom_id res chain seq x y z
N MET A 1 41.39 47.55 -22.88
CA MET A 1 42.53 46.86 -23.50
C MET A 1 42.48 45.44 -22.99
N LEU A 2 42.28 44.47 -23.71
CA LEU A 2 42.33 43.84 -24.97
C LEU A 2 41.14 42.91 -25.17
N VAL A 3 40.46 43.06 -26.26
CA VAL A 3 39.44 42.13 -26.81
C VAL A 3 40.21 41.03 -27.52
N THR A 4 39.84 39.77 -27.29
CA THR A 4 40.22 38.70 -28.19
C THR A 4 38.98 37.81 -28.50
N SER A 5 38.54 37.98 -29.74
CA SER A 5 37.55 37.23 -30.48
C SER A 5 38.07 35.82 -30.80
N MET A 6 37.27 34.78 -30.62
CA MET A 6 37.49 33.52 -31.34
C MET A 6 36.21 33.02 -32.00
N LYS A 7 36.38 32.74 -33.26
CA LYS A 7 35.41 32.44 -34.31
C LYS A 7 34.75 31.07 -34.14
N SER A 8 33.46 31.02 -34.51
CA SER A 8 32.69 29.85 -34.81
C SER A 8 33.23 29.02 -35.98
N SER A 9 33.34 27.71 -35.83
CA SER A 9 33.55 26.78 -36.93
C SER A 9 32.33 25.84 -37.04
N SER A 10 31.58 26.03 -38.11
CA SER A 10 30.46 25.15 -38.52
C SER A 10 31.01 23.98 -39.31
N ALA A 11 30.79 22.77 -38.81
CA ALA A 11 31.01 21.52 -39.58
C ALA A 11 29.69 21.07 -40.19
N ARG A 12 29.65 21.00 -41.53
CA ARG A 12 28.56 20.41 -42.33
C ARG A 12 28.70 18.90 -42.31
N VAL A 13 27.62 18.21 -41.95
CA VAL A 13 27.50 16.75 -42.15
C VAL A 13 26.81 16.51 -43.48
N ALA A 14 27.46 15.72 -44.34
CA ALA A 14 27.01 15.32 -45.64
C ALA A 14 26.00 14.16 -45.58
N LYS A 15 24.99 14.18 -46.43
CA LYS A 15 24.07 13.06 -46.72
C LYS A 15 24.74 12.05 -47.66
N PRO A 16 24.51 10.75 -47.49
CA PRO A 16 24.74 9.80 -48.59
C PRO A 16 23.49 9.54 -49.39
N HIS A 17 23.71 9.44 -50.68
CA HIS A 17 22.77 9.16 -51.79
C HIS A 17 22.18 7.75 -51.70
N GLY A 18 20.95 7.62 -52.20
CA GLY A 18 20.27 6.35 -52.41
C GLY A 18 20.78 5.57 -53.63
N SER A 19 20.47 4.29 -53.63
CA SER A 19 20.42 3.47 -54.83
C SER A 19 19.25 2.50 -54.77
N HIS A 20 18.45 2.56 -55.82
CA HIS A 20 17.34 1.65 -56.15
C HIS A 20 17.84 0.27 -56.52
N LEU A 21 16.98 -0.72 -56.36
CA LEU A 21 16.67 -1.95 -57.14
C LEU A 21 16.31 -3.05 -56.16
N GLY A 22 15.27 -3.82 -56.22
CA GLY A 22 14.41 -4.28 -57.30
C GLY A 22 13.43 -5.30 -56.71
N SER A 23 12.33 -5.42 -57.31
CA SER A 23 11.16 -6.27 -57.07
C SER A 23 11.46 -7.78 -57.07
N SER A 24 10.77 -8.55 -56.20
CA SER A 24 10.19 -9.84 -56.62
C SER A 24 9.05 -10.27 -55.68
N LEU A 25 7.98 -10.66 -56.32
CA LEU A 25 6.76 -11.29 -55.87
C LEU A 25 7.01 -12.68 -55.27
N GLY A 26 6.21 -13.07 -54.30
CA GLY A 26 6.11 -14.46 -53.94
C GLY A 26 5.29 -14.83 -52.73
N ALA A 27 4.06 -15.26 -53.02
CA ALA A 27 3.27 -16.27 -52.34
C ALA A 27 2.57 -15.96 -50.98
N SER A 28 1.30 -15.80 -51.09
CA SER A 28 0.24 -15.97 -50.11
C SER A 28 0.16 -17.44 -49.65
N GLU A 29 0.33 -17.69 -48.36
CA GLU A 29 -0.14 -18.94 -47.75
C GLU A 29 -1.36 -18.67 -46.88
N THR A 30 -2.47 -19.19 -47.41
CA THR A 30 -3.75 -19.24 -46.70
C THR A 30 -3.74 -20.41 -45.71
N PHE A 31 -3.78 -20.07 -44.41
CA PHE A 31 -4.02 -21.04 -43.32
C PHE A 31 -5.54 -21.30 -43.21
N LYS A 32 -5.95 -22.52 -43.58
CA LYS A 32 -7.31 -23.01 -43.38
C LYS A 32 -7.50 -23.42 -41.90
N LEU A 33 -8.38 -22.74 -41.20
CA LEU A 33 -8.93 -23.23 -39.92
C LEU A 33 -9.92 -24.35 -40.20
N GLY A 34 -9.59 -25.54 -39.71
CA GLY A 34 -10.52 -26.67 -39.63
C GLY A 34 -11.40 -26.54 -38.38
N LEU A 35 -12.69 -26.26 -38.58
CA LEU A 35 -13.73 -26.43 -37.56
C LEU A 35 -14.02 -27.93 -37.43
N SER A 36 -13.82 -28.51 -36.26
CA SER A 36 -14.40 -29.80 -35.88
C SER A 36 -15.32 -29.57 -34.69
N SER A 37 -16.61 -29.60 -34.97
CA SER A 37 -17.71 -29.61 -33.99
C SER A 37 -17.89 -30.99 -33.41
N LYS A 38 -17.82 -31.17 -32.09
CA LYS A 38 -18.57 -32.21 -31.39
C LYS A 38 -19.14 -31.62 -30.09
N LEU A 39 -20.39 -31.26 -30.18
CA LEU A 39 -21.29 -30.93 -29.10
C LEU A 39 -21.70 -32.23 -28.41
N SER A 40 -21.45 -32.40 -27.13
CA SER A 40 -22.09 -33.45 -26.31
C SER A 40 -22.71 -32.76 -25.11
N ILE A 41 -24.02 -32.65 -25.16
CA ILE A 41 -24.87 -32.15 -24.07
C ILE A 41 -25.07 -33.34 -23.09
N GLY A 42 -24.47 -33.19 -21.89
CA GLY A 42 -24.75 -34.03 -20.74
C GLY A 42 -25.70 -33.33 -19.79
N LEU A 43 -26.98 -33.75 -19.80
CA LEU A 43 -28.03 -33.28 -18.91
C LEU A 43 -27.88 -34.03 -17.58
N GLY A 44 -27.31 -33.38 -16.55
CA GLY A 44 -27.26 -33.91 -15.19
C GLY A 44 -28.33 -33.24 -14.32
N LEU A 45 -29.39 -33.99 -14.00
CA LEU A 45 -30.34 -33.61 -12.96
C LEU A 45 -29.66 -33.65 -11.58
N PHE A 46 -29.60 -32.53 -10.89
CA PHE A 46 -29.35 -32.51 -9.45
C PHE A 46 -30.66 -32.22 -8.73
N THR A 47 -31.15 -33.25 -8.04
CA THR A 47 -32.27 -33.19 -7.11
C THR A 47 -31.82 -32.49 -5.82
N SER A 48 -32.48 -31.37 -5.49
CA SER A 48 -32.33 -30.67 -4.23
C SER A 48 -32.97 -31.43 -3.09
N ALA A 49 -32.20 -31.85 -2.10
CA ALA A 49 -32.73 -32.33 -0.83
C ALA A 49 -32.82 -31.17 0.16
N PHE A 50 -34.03 -30.78 0.49
CA PHE A 50 -34.32 -29.89 1.62
C PHE A 50 -34.16 -30.66 2.92
N LEU A 51 -33.24 -30.21 3.79
CA LEU A 51 -33.17 -30.66 5.17
C LEU A 51 -33.81 -29.61 6.06
N VAL A 52 -34.98 -29.92 6.56
CA VAL A 52 -35.69 -29.16 7.59
C VAL A 52 -35.13 -29.61 8.93
N CYS A 53 -34.54 -28.70 9.70
CA CYS A 53 -34.26 -28.93 11.12
C CYS A 53 -35.15 -28.04 11.97
N ALA A 54 -35.91 -28.72 12.83
CA ALA A 54 -36.87 -28.17 13.77
C ALA A 54 -36.20 -27.55 14.98
N GLU A 55 -36.83 -26.50 15.49
CA GLU A 55 -36.59 -25.95 16.83
C GLU A 55 -37.01 -26.91 17.94
N PRO A 56 -36.46 -26.77 19.14
CA PRO A 56 -37.28 -26.96 20.32
C PRO A 56 -37.32 -25.73 21.23
N ALA A 57 -38.53 -25.42 21.62
CA ALA A 57 -38.90 -24.52 22.68
C ALA A 57 -38.60 -25.09 24.06
N SER A 58 -38.39 -24.21 25.02
CA SER A 58 -39.10 -24.12 26.32
C SER A 58 -38.18 -23.59 27.44
N THR A 59 -38.60 -22.50 28.00
CA THR A 59 -38.25 -21.97 29.33
C THR A 59 -38.81 -22.86 30.45
N PRO A 60 -38.27 -22.75 31.66
CA PRO A 60 -39.14 -22.48 32.79
C PRO A 60 -38.70 -21.30 33.68
N GLU A 61 -39.72 -20.61 34.13
CA GLU A 61 -39.81 -19.70 35.26
C GLU A 61 -39.43 -20.36 36.60
N ALA A 62 -38.75 -19.64 37.49
CA ALA A 62 -38.82 -19.89 38.93
C ALA A 62 -38.52 -18.60 39.72
N THR A 63 -39.53 -18.04 40.26
CA THR A 63 -39.90 -17.65 41.64
C THR A 63 -38.85 -16.89 42.49
N ALA A 64 -39.43 -15.83 43.01
CA ALA A 64 -38.91 -14.84 43.98
C ALA A 64 -38.62 -15.43 45.38
N GLY A 65 -37.76 -14.71 46.11
CA GLY A 65 -37.67 -14.77 47.57
C GLY A 65 -36.34 -14.24 48.11
N ASP A 66 -36.35 -13.14 48.66
CA ASP A 66 -36.08 -12.58 49.93
C ASP A 66 -35.05 -11.45 50.00
N SER A 67 -35.56 -10.36 50.58
CA SER A 67 -34.89 -9.16 51.02
C SER A 67 -33.92 -9.36 52.17
N VAL A 68 -32.68 -8.83 52.07
CA VAL A 68 -31.91 -8.39 53.25
C VAL A 68 -31.05 -7.18 52.95
N ASN A 69 -31.44 -6.12 53.59
CA ASN A 69 -30.70 -5.02 54.22
C ASN A 69 -29.54 -4.30 53.47
N GLN A 70 -29.82 -3.02 53.28
CA GLN A 70 -28.91 -1.96 52.86
C GLN A 70 -27.81 -1.71 53.91
N THR A 71 -26.57 -1.69 53.44
CA THR A 71 -25.53 -0.87 54.04
C THR A 71 -24.88 -0.07 52.90
N SER A 72 -25.21 1.22 52.86
CA SER A 72 -24.63 2.19 51.93
C SER A 72 -23.14 2.39 52.26
N VAL A 73 -22.28 1.78 51.44
CA VAL A 73 -20.87 2.17 51.36
C VAL A 73 -20.77 3.05 50.10
N HIS A 74 -20.51 4.34 50.32
CA HIS A 74 -20.09 5.23 49.24
C HIS A 74 -18.76 4.75 48.71
N ASN A 75 -18.78 3.88 47.72
CA ASN A 75 -17.67 3.70 46.83
C ASN A 75 -17.71 4.85 45.81
N ALA A 76 -16.81 5.80 45.98
CA ALA A 76 -16.43 6.67 44.88
C ALA A 76 -15.96 5.73 43.76
N SER A 77 -16.77 5.55 42.71
CA SER A 77 -16.36 4.97 41.47
C SER A 77 -15.26 5.88 40.92
N MET A 78 -14.01 5.49 41.09
CA MET A 78 -12.97 5.96 40.20
C MET A 78 -13.41 5.53 38.83
N ASP A 79 -13.80 6.51 38.03
CA ASP A 79 -14.08 6.39 36.62
C ASP A 79 -12.72 6.02 35.95
N ASN A 80 -12.47 4.73 35.86
CA ASN A 80 -11.28 4.16 35.23
C ASN A 80 -11.60 3.91 33.75
N SER A 81 -12.23 4.93 33.10
CA SER A 81 -12.22 5.00 31.65
C SER A 81 -10.85 5.55 31.20
N ALA A 82 -9.80 4.76 31.34
CA ALA A 82 -8.68 4.88 30.45
C ALA A 82 -9.24 4.53 29.06
N THR A 83 -9.72 5.56 28.35
CA THR A 83 -9.98 5.45 26.91
C THR A 83 -8.66 4.93 26.31
N THR A 84 -8.69 3.70 25.82
CA THR A 84 -7.56 3.13 25.07
C THR A 84 -7.45 3.99 23.82
N VAL A 85 -6.49 4.91 23.81
CA VAL A 85 -6.14 5.68 22.63
C VAL A 85 -5.87 4.65 21.53
N CYS A 86 -6.40 4.84 20.29
CA CYS A 86 -6.34 3.95 19.14
C CYS A 86 -7.30 2.74 19.15
N GLU A 87 -8.32 2.71 20.00
CA GLU A 87 -9.38 1.71 19.88
C GLU A 87 -10.06 1.83 18.50
N GLY A 88 -10.33 0.71 17.83
CA GLY A 88 -10.93 0.68 16.49
C GLY A 88 -10.00 1.06 15.34
N ILE A 89 -8.74 1.41 15.60
CA ILE A 89 -7.76 1.72 14.54
C ILE A 89 -6.80 0.55 14.35
N SER A 90 -6.62 0.12 13.09
CA SER A 90 -5.69 -0.95 12.73
C SER A 90 -5.03 -0.74 11.39
N LEU A 91 -3.86 -1.37 11.22
CA LEU A 91 -3.15 -1.52 9.97
C LEU A 91 -3.42 -2.92 9.41
N GLN A 92 -3.94 -3.02 8.20
CA GLN A 92 -3.99 -4.27 7.46
C GLN A 92 -3.00 -4.25 6.31
N VAL A 93 -2.18 -5.30 6.22
CA VAL A 93 -1.27 -5.53 5.10
C VAL A 93 -2.08 -6.15 3.97
N LEU A 94 -2.29 -5.45 2.86
CA LEU A 94 -2.93 -6.03 1.67
C LEU A 94 -1.90 -6.77 0.81
N GLY A 95 -0.67 -6.25 0.73
CA GLY A 95 0.43 -6.89 0.02
C GLY A 95 1.72 -6.75 0.79
N SER A 96 2.34 -7.89 1.10
CA SER A 96 3.53 -8.01 1.94
C SER A 96 4.84 -8.18 1.15
N GLY A 97 4.73 -8.41 -0.17
CA GLY A 97 5.85 -8.67 -1.09
C GLY A 97 6.33 -7.45 -1.86
N GLY A 98 7.38 -7.66 -2.65
CA GLY A 98 7.91 -6.74 -3.65
C GLY A 98 7.44 -7.10 -5.07
N PRO A 99 8.33 -6.94 -6.11
CA PRO A 99 7.95 -7.16 -7.51
C PRO A 99 8.04 -8.62 -7.97
N GLU A 100 8.37 -9.57 -7.11
CA GLU A 100 8.54 -10.97 -7.48
C GLU A 100 7.19 -11.62 -7.82
N LEU A 101 7.18 -12.58 -8.78
CA LEU A 101 5.94 -13.18 -9.26
C LEU A 101 5.67 -14.56 -8.68
N ASP A 102 6.64 -15.16 -8.00
CA ASP A 102 6.63 -16.56 -7.62
C ASP A 102 6.88 -16.78 -6.10
N ASP A 103 6.70 -15.73 -5.30
CA ASP A 103 6.77 -15.75 -3.84
C ASP A 103 5.41 -15.98 -3.17
N GLY A 104 4.32 -15.91 -3.96
CA GLY A 104 2.94 -16.11 -3.48
C GLY A 104 2.38 -14.92 -2.68
N ARG A 105 3.02 -13.75 -2.74
CA ARG A 105 2.61 -12.52 -2.08
C ARG A 105 2.03 -11.52 -3.08
N ALA A 106 1.04 -10.75 -2.68
CA ALA A 106 0.70 -9.52 -3.37
C ALA A 106 1.79 -8.48 -3.13
N SER A 107 2.03 -7.61 -4.12
CA SER A 107 3.00 -6.53 -3.99
C SER A 107 2.50 -5.46 -3.01
N THR A 108 3.41 -4.63 -2.56
CA THR A 108 3.27 -3.65 -1.47
C THR A 108 1.95 -2.87 -1.49
N SER A 109 1.17 -3.03 -0.43
CA SER A 109 -0.02 -2.22 -0.18
C SER A 109 -0.50 -2.37 1.27
N TYR A 110 -1.02 -1.29 1.84
CA TYR A 110 -1.49 -1.25 3.22
C TYR A 110 -2.81 -0.49 3.31
N LEU A 111 -3.70 -0.94 4.19
CA LEU A 111 -4.98 -0.31 4.46
C LEU A 111 -5.08 0.07 5.95
N LEU A 112 -5.29 1.34 6.23
CA LEU A 112 -5.59 1.80 7.57
C LEU A 112 -7.10 1.82 7.79
N TRP A 113 -7.52 1.18 8.86
CA TRP A 113 -8.90 1.06 9.27
C TRP A 113 -9.20 1.99 10.45
N LYS A 114 -10.42 2.53 10.48
CA LYS A 114 -11.04 3.18 11.64
C LYS A 114 -12.49 2.70 11.74
N ASP A 115 -12.86 2.14 12.89
CA ASP A 115 -14.23 1.69 13.19
C ASP A 115 -14.82 0.81 12.08
N ASP A 116 -14.10 -0.27 11.73
CA ASP A 116 -14.44 -1.24 10.67
C ASP A 116 -14.54 -0.64 9.24
N LYS A 117 -14.03 0.57 9.02
CA LYS A 117 -13.97 1.23 7.71
C LYS A 117 -12.54 1.41 7.26
N GLY A 118 -12.22 0.93 6.05
CA GLY A 118 -10.93 1.22 5.40
C GLY A 118 -10.88 2.69 4.98
N ARG A 119 -9.93 3.47 5.51
CA ARG A 119 -9.90 4.92 5.33
C ARG A 119 -8.75 5.40 4.45
N VAL A 120 -7.56 4.87 4.63
CA VAL A 120 -6.37 5.30 3.88
C VAL A 120 -5.70 4.09 3.26
N LEU A 121 -5.52 4.12 1.94
CA LEU A 121 -4.74 3.14 1.21
C LEU A 121 -3.33 3.69 0.97
N VAL A 122 -2.31 2.96 1.41
CA VAL A 122 -0.91 3.30 1.18
C VAL A 122 -0.30 2.27 0.25
N ASP A 123 0.17 2.74 -0.90
CA ASP A 123 0.58 1.98 -2.07
C ASP A 123 -0.54 1.09 -2.66
N ALA A 124 -0.43 0.82 -3.94
CA ALA A 124 -1.38 0.05 -4.74
C ALA A 124 -0.61 -0.90 -5.67
N GLY A 125 0.22 -1.78 -5.10
CA GLY A 125 1.03 -2.74 -5.82
C GLY A 125 0.21 -3.85 -6.46
N SER A 126 0.83 -4.63 -7.33
CA SER A 126 0.17 -5.71 -8.09
C SER A 126 -0.50 -6.72 -7.16
N GLY A 127 -1.78 -7.02 -7.39
CA GLY A 127 -2.57 -7.95 -6.59
C GLY A 127 -3.24 -7.33 -5.37
N SER A 128 -2.90 -6.10 -5.00
CA SER A 128 -3.48 -5.42 -3.83
C SER A 128 -4.98 -5.18 -3.97
N SER A 129 -5.48 -4.94 -5.18
CA SER A 129 -6.93 -4.78 -5.42
C SER A 129 -7.72 -6.06 -5.17
N VAL A 130 -7.13 -7.24 -5.42
CA VAL A 130 -7.74 -8.53 -5.07
C VAL A 130 -7.76 -8.73 -3.56
N GLN A 131 -6.68 -8.42 -2.88
CA GLN A 131 -6.59 -8.50 -1.42
C GLN A 131 -7.49 -7.48 -0.72
N PHE A 132 -7.67 -6.28 -1.30
CA PHE A 132 -8.65 -5.30 -0.83
C PHE A 132 -10.07 -5.89 -0.84
N GLY A 133 -10.46 -6.56 -1.93
CA GLY A 133 -11.74 -7.27 -1.99
C GLY A 133 -11.85 -8.40 -0.95
N ALA A 134 -10.76 -9.14 -0.72
CA ALA A 134 -10.70 -10.21 0.27
C ALA A 134 -10.74 -9.70 1.72
N SER A 135 -10.28 -8.48 1.98
CA SER A 135 -10.31 -7.84 3.30
C SER A 135 -11.72 -7.46 3.76
N GLY A 136 -12.67 -7.39 2.83
CA GLY A 136 -14.04 -6.95 3.10
C GLY A 136 -14.19 -5.42 3.13
N ALA A 137 -13.15 -4.65 2.75
CA ALA A 137 -13.21 -3.21 2.67
C ALA A 137 -14.18 -2.72 1.58
N ASP A 138 -14.88 -1.62 1.86
CA ASP A 138 -15.67 -0.90 0.86
C ASP A 138 -14.88 0.31 0.34
N PHE A 139 -14.74 0.39 -0.98
CA PHE A 139 -14.00 1.50 -1.59
C PHE A 139 -14.69 2.86 -1.41
N THR A 140 -15.98 2.89 -1.07
CA THR A 140 -16.69 4.13 -0.73
C THR A 140 -16.18 4.79 0.55
N ASP A 141 -15.57 4.01 1.46
CA ASP A 141 -15.03 4.51 2.73
C ASP A 141 -13.60 5.06 2.62
N ILE A 142 -12.91 4.87 1.47
CA ILE A 142 -11.54 5.35 1.26
C ILE A 142 -11.51 6.87 1.13
N ASP A 143 -10.84 7.56 2.04
CA ASP A 143 -10.65 9.00 1.98
C ASP A 143 -9.56 9.41 0.99
N THR A 144 -8.46 8.64 0.94
CA THR A 144 -7.29 8.98 0.12
C THR A 144 -6.42 7.76 -0.20
N ILE A 145 -5.66 7.88 -1.29
CA ILE A 145 -4.60 6.93 -1.67
C ILE A 145 -3.26 7.67 -1.63
N LEU A 146 -2.26 7.07 -0.98
CA LEU A 146 -0.91 7.59 -0.84
C LEU A 146 0.06 6.65 -1.56
N LEU A 147 0.79 7.13 -2.57
CA LEU A 147 1.81 6.34 -3.25
C LEU A 147 3.20 6.79 -2.77
N SER A 148 3.99 5.83 -2.29
CA SER A 148 5.37 6.09 -1.88
C SER A 148 6.24 6.42 -3.08
N HIS A 149 6.12 5.64 -4.15
CA HIS A 149 6.77 5.89 -5.44
C HIS A 149 6.04 5.11 -6.55
N LEU A 150 6.52 5.21 -7.80
CA LEU A 150 5.78 4.73 -8.95
C LEU A 150 6.38 3.48 -9.61
N HIS A 151 7.11 2.64 -8.88
CA HIS A 151 7.40 1.28 -9.33
C HIS A 151 6.12 0.45 -9.40
N THR A 152 6.09 -0.57 -10.26
CA THR A 152 4.89 -1.38 -10.50
C THR A 152 4.39 -2.11 -9.25
N ASP A 153 5.30 -2.53 -8.40
CA ASP A 153 5.00 -3.20 -7.13
C ASP A 153 4.49 -2.26 -6.03
N HIS A 154 4.34 -0.95 -6.36
CA HIS A 154 3.73 0.06 -5.48
C HIS A 154 2.53 0.78 -6.11
N ALA A 155 2.34 0.71 -7.44
CA ALA A 155 1.37 1.57 -8.11
C ALA A 155 0.53 0.88 -9.21
N ALA A 156 0.82 -0.38 -9.59
CA ALA A 156 0.21 -1.01 -10.77
C ALA A 156 -1.31 -1.20 -10.67
N ASP A 157 -1.85 -1.41 -9.46
CA ASP A 157 -3.28 -1.66 -9.26
C ASP A 157 -4.13 -0.38 -9.11
N LEU A 158 -3.54 0.82 -9.15
CA LEU A 158 -4.30 2.08 -9.05
C LEU A 158 -5.47 2.14 -10.06
N PRO A 159 -5.31 1.81 -11.35
CA PRO A 159 -6.44 1.81 -12.30
C PRO A 159 -7.47 0.72 -11.99
N SER A 160 -7.09 -0.38 -11.36
CA SER A 160 -8.01 -1.43 -10.91
C SER A 160 -8.92 -0.94 -9.79
N PHE A 161 -8.40 -0.20 -8.82
CA PHE A 161 -9.18 0.44 -7.78
C PHE A 161 -10.17 1.45 -8.36
N ILE A 162 -9.72 2.34 -9.26
CA ILE A 162 -10.57 3.34 -9.90
C ILE A 162 -11.66 2.65 -10.73
N LYS A 163 -11.33 1.59 -11.50
CA LYS A 163 -12.35 0.84 -12.25
C LYS A 163 -13.28 0.09 -11.32
N GLY A 164 -12.78 -0.49 -10.24
CA GLY A 164 -13.57 -1.21 -9.25
C GLY A 164 -14.64 -0.33 -8.60
N SER A 165 -14.34 0.95 -8.37
CA SER A 165 -15.28 1.91 -7.79
C SER A 165 -16.57 2.11 -8.59
N TYR A 166 -16.53 1.91 -9.90
CA TYR A 166 -17.72 1.94 -10.77
C TYR A 166 -18.83 1.00 -10.29
N PHE A 167 -18.48 -0.07 -9.60
CA PHE A 167 -19.43 -1.06 -9.06
C PHE A 167 -19.83 -0.76 -7.61
N THR A 168 -19.41 0.35 -7.07
CA THR A 168 -19.77 0.86 -5.74
C THR A 168 -20.72 2.06 -5.85
N ARG A 169 -21.02 2.69 -4.72
CA ARG A 169 -21.83 3.93 -4.68
C ARG A 169 -20.98 5.12 -4.27
N ARG A 170 -19.69 5.12 -4.65
CA ARG A 170 -18.82 6.24 -4.31
C ARG A 170 -19.28 7.50 -5.02
N ASP A 171 -19.56 8.55 -4.23
CA ASP A 171 -19.94 9.89 -4.68
C ASP A 171 -19.04 10.99 -4.11
N THR A 172 -17.97 10.61 -3.43
CA THR A 172 -17.00 11.51 -2.80
C THR A 172 -15.70 11.50 -3.59
N ASP A 173 -15.16 12.67 -3.89
CA ASP A 173 -13.90 12.84 -4.62
C ASP A 173 -12.77 12.05 -3.97
N LEU A 174 -11.85 11.55 -4.80
CA LEU A 174 -10.70 10.77 -4.38
C LEU A 174 -9.40 11.54 -4.63
N SER A 175 -8.69 11.86 -3.57
CA SER A 175 -7.35 12.41 -3.64
C SER A 175 -6.30 11.30 -3.70
N VAL A 176 -5.36 11.40 -4.66
CA VAL A 176 -4.22 10.49 -4.79
C VAL A 176 -2.95 11.31 -4.64
N TYR A 177 -2.19 11.07 -3.58
CA TYR A 177 -0.93 11.75 -3.31
C TYR A 177 0.25 10.90 -3.75
N GLY A 178 1.31 11.53 -4.24
CA GLY A 178 2.52 10.81 -4.65
C GLY A 178 3.67 11.74 -5.03
N PRO A 179 4.83 11.18 -5.41
CA PRO A 179 6.04 11.96 -5.62
C PRO A 179 5.98 12.84 -6.86
N ALA A 180 6.82 13.87 -6.86
CA ALA A 180 7.20 14.59 -8.07
C ALA A 180 7.98 13.68 -9.02
N GLY A 181 7.89 13.99 -10.31
CA GLY A 181 8.67 13.28 -11.32
C GLY A 181 10.10 13.81 -11.43
N ASN A 182 10.88 13.11 -12.23
CA ASN A 182 12.20 13.53 -12.70
C ASN A 182 12.42 13.06 -14.15
N ASP A 183 13.66 13.07 -14.63
CA ASP A 183 13.98 12.62 -16.01
C ASP A 183 13.70 11.13 -16.25
N LEU A 184 13.60 10.31 -15.21
CA LEU A 184 13.37 8.86 -15.29
C LEU A 184 11.93 8.46 -14.99
N MET A 185 11.26 9.15 -14.08
CA MET A 185 9.94 8.78 -13.57
C MET A 185 8.96 9.94 -13.74
N PRO A 186 7.70 9.68 -14.12
CA PRO A 186 6.66 10.71 -14.14
C PRO A 186 6.35 11.20 -12.72
N SER A 187 5.73 12.38 -12.60
CA SER A 187 5.04 12.75 -11.37
C SER A 187 3.76 11.93 -11.22
N ILE A 188 3.18 11.89 -10.02
CA ILE A 188 1.87 11.23 -9.80
C ILE A 188 0.79 11.80 -10.72
N GLN A 189 0.79 13.11 -11.02
CA GLN A 189 -0.15 13.71 -11.97
C GLN A 189 0.06 13.15 -13.38
N ALA A 190 1.31 13.14 -13.87
CA ALA A 190 1.61 12.60 -15.20
C ALA A 190 1.34 11.09 -15.29
N TYR A 191 1.55 10.35 -14.19
CA TYR A 191 1.25 8.92 -14.10
C TYR A 191 -0.26 8.68 -14.20
N LEU A 192 -1.07 9.43 -13.43
CA LEU A 192 -2.52 9.32 -13.47
C LEU A 192 -3.05 9.67 -14.88
N ASP A 193 -2.53 10.73 -15.50
CA ASP A 193 -2.91 11.13 -16.86
C ASP A 193 -2.53 10.06 -17.90
N ALA A 194 -1.36 9.43 -17.76
CA ALA A 194 -0.92 8.33 -18.61
C ALA A 194 -1.78 7.07 -18.47
N LEU A 195 -2.33 6.82 -17.29
CA LEU A 195 -3.22 5.69 -17.06
C LEU A 195 -4.65 5.95 -17.50
N ILE A 196 -5.30 7.00 -16.99
CA ILE A 196 -6.73 7.22 -17.10
C ILE A 196 -7.10 8.59 -17.71
N GLY A 197 -6.13 9.39 -18.11
CA GLY A 197 -6.40 10.63 -18.85
C GLY A 197 -7.00 10.38 -20.24
N LYS A 198 -7.42 11.44 -20.93
CA LYS A 198 -8.06 11.38 -22.28
C LYS A 198 -7.23 10.62 -23.32
N GLU A 199 -5.92 10.68 -23.21
CA GLU A 199 -4.96 9.96 -24.07
C GLU A 199 -4.27 8.80 -23.34
N GLY A 200 -4.75 8.45 -22.14
CA GLY A 200 -4.17 7.41 -21.29
C GLY A 200 -4.48 5.99 -21.79
N ALA A 201 -3.77 5.02 -21.22
CA ALA A 201 -3.92 3.61 -21.55
C ALA A 201 -5.36 3.11 -21.30
N PHE A 202 -6.00 3.58 -20.24
CA PHE A 202 -7.39 3.26 -19.86
C PHE A 202 -8.31 4.48 -20.05
N LYS A 203 -8.23 5.14 -21.24
CA LYS A 203 -8.97 6.37 -21.53
C LYS A 203 -10.49 6.29 -21.35
N TYR A 204 -11.06 5.09 -21.28
CA TYR A 204 -12.48 4.89 -20.96
C TYR A 204 -12.82 5.23 -19.49
N LEU A 205 -11.79 5.49 -18.63
CA LEU A 205 -11.94 5.99 -17.28
C LEU A 205 -11.68 7.50 -17.19
N SER A 206 -11.53 8.20 -18.31
CA SER A 206 -11.12 9.61 -18.29
C SER A 206 -12.17 10.54 -17.70
N SER A 207 -13.44 10.14 -17.63
CA SER A 207 -14.50 10.87 -16.92
C SER A 207 -14.13 11.13 -15.46
N TYR A 208 -13.48 10.18 -14.78
CA TYR A 208 -13.03 10.34 -13.39
C TYR A 208 -11.96 11.42 -13.17
N THR A 209 -11.30 11.90 -14.24
CA THR A 209 -10.32 13.00 -14.14
C THR A 209 -10.92 14.38 -14.44
N GLN A 210 -12.23 14.45 -14.71
CA GLN A 210 -12.91 15.66 -15.17
C GLN A 210 -14.03 16.04 -14.21
N GLU A 211 -14.16 17.33 -13.95
CA GLU A 211 -15.20 17.86 -13.08
C GLU A 211 -16.59 17.58 -13.65
N GLY A 212 -17.45 16.92 -12.86
CA GLY A 212 -18.86 16.69 -13.16
C GLY A 212 -19.15 15.74 -14.33
N GLU A 213 -18.16 14.96 -14.80
CA GLU A 213 -18.37 13.96 -15.86
C GLU A 213 -18.68 12.56 -15.29
N ASP A 214 -18.41 12.31 -13.99
CA ASP A 214 -18.72 11.07 -13.30
C ASP A 214 -19.24 11.37 -11.88
N ASP A 215 -19.65 10.35 -11.13
CA ASP A 215 -20.19 10.48 -9.78
C ASP A 215 -19.19 11.10 -8.78
N TYR A 216 -17.90 10.92 -9.03
CA TYR A 216 -16.82 11.52 -8.26
C TYR A 216 -15.58 11.77 -9.14
N LYS A 217 -14.68 12.61 -8.67
CA LYS A 217 -13.43 12.96 -9.34
C LYS A 217 -12.23 12.36 -8.65
N VAL A 218 -11.26 11.88 -9.43
CA VAL A 218 -9.91 11.49 -8.98
C VAL A 218 -8.96 12.65 -9.27
N SER A 219 -8.28 13.13 -8.23
CA SER A 219 -7.32 14.23 -8.32
C SER A 219 -5.94 13.80 -7.82
N ALA A 220 -4.90 14.03 -8.62
CA ALA A 220 -3.53 13.79 -8.20
C ALA A 220 -2.96 15.01 -7.48
N HIS A 221 -2.21 14.76 -6.39
CA HIS A 221 -1.50 15.77 -5.60
C HIS A 221 -0.01 15.44 -5.58
N THR A 222 0.76 16.20 -6.33
CA THR A 222 2.21 15.99 -6.46
C THR A 222 2.95 16.61 -5.29
N ILE A 223 3.74 15.80 -4.59
CA ILE A 223 4.62 16.24 -3.50
C ILE A 223 6.00 16.50 -4.08
N ALA A 224 6.38 17.78 -4.12
CA ALA A 224 7.67 18.24 -4.66
C ALA A 224 8.63 18.69 -3.57
N ASP A 225 8.13 19.00 -2.38
CA ASP A 225 8.91 19.48 -1.25
C ASP A 225 9.54 18.33 -0.46
N ASN A 226 10.65 18.58 0.20
CA ASN A 226 11.32 17.60 1.05
C ASN A 226 10.51 17.21 2.28
N ALA A 227 9.52 18.03 2.67
CA ALA A 227 8.55 17.76 3.73
C ALA A 227 7.20 18.35 3.35
N PHE A 228 6.15 17.59 3.59
CA PHE A 228 4.76 17.95 3.29
C PHE A 228 3.86 17.57 4.46
N SER A 229 2.82 18.35 4.71
CA SER A 229 1.79 18.06 5.71
C SER A 229 0.45 18.65 5.27
N THR A 230 -0.62 17.88 5.43
CA THR A 230 -2.00 18.35 5.20
C THR A 230 -3.01 17.51 5.96
N SER A 231 -4.18 18.09 6.22
CA SER A 231 -5.34 17.34 6.72
C SER A 231 -6.16 16.84 5.54
N ILE A 232 -6.57 15.59 5.58
CA ILE A 232 -7.51 14.99 4.62
C ILE A 232 -8.94 15.34 5.04
N ASN A 233 -9.23 15.18 6.33
CA ASN A 233 -10.49 15.56 6.96
C ASN A 233 -10.26 15.91 8.43
N ASN A 234 -11.32 15.94 9.25
CA ASN A 234 -11.20 16.30 10.67
C ASN A 234 -10.41 15.28 11.50
N ASP A 235 -10.42 14.02 11.08
CA ASP A 235 -9.87 12.88 11.84
C ASP A 235 -8.54 12.39 11.28
N ILE A 236 -8.22 12.72 10.00
CA ILE A 236 -7.09 12.18 9.28
C ILE A 236 -6.18 13.29 8.78
N SER A 237 -4.92 13.21 9.13
CA SER A 237 -3.85 14.02 8.55
C SER A 237 -2.72 13.14 8.02
N ILE A 238 -2.01 13.68 7.03
CA ILE A 238 -0.88 13.01 6.39
C ILE A 238 0.33 13.94 6.37
N ASP A 239 1.50 13.34 6.63
CA ASP A 239 2.79 13.97 6.42
C ASP A 239 3.62 13.10 5.47
N ALA A 240 4.49 13.73 4.69
CA ALA A 240 5.45 13.04 3.85
C ALA A 240 6.83 13.66 3.97
N VAL A 241 7.85 12.84 3.81
CA VAL A 241 9.23 13.28 3.61
C VAL A 241 9.83 12.55 2.42
N SER A 242 10.65 13.26 1.64
CA SER A 242 11.42 12.63 0.58
C SER A 242 12.45 11.68 1.18
N VAL A 243 12.60 10.50 0.56
CA VAL A 243 13.57 9.48 0.96
C VAL A 243 14.41 9.04 -0.22
N HIS A 244 15.62 8.53 0.04
CA HIS A 244 16.54 8.13 -1.02
C HIS A 244 16.29 6.70 -1.48
N HIS A 245 15.79 6.57 -2.72
CA HIS A 245 15.59 5.29 -3.42
C HIS A 245 16.38 5.29 -4.75
N GLY A 246 17.70 5.43 -4.67
CA GLY A 246 18.54 5.61 -5.85
C GLY A 246 18.10 6.82 -6.67
N PRO A 247 17.89 6.67 -8.01
CA PRO A 247 17.44 7.77 -8.85
C PRO A 247 15.91 7.95 -8.89
N ILE A 248 15.16 7.16 -8.16
CA ILE A 248 13.69 7.14 -8.19
C ILE A 248 13.14 8.09 -7.12
N PRO A 249 12.29 9.08 -7.47
CA PRO A 249 11.60 9.90 -6.49
C PRO A 249 10.72 9.06 -5.58
N ALA A 250 10.95 9.13 -4.27
CA ALA A 250 10.24 8.32 -3.29
C ALA A 250 9.93 9.11 -2.02
N LEU A 251 8.87 8.73 -1.33
CA LEU A 251 8.33 9.34 -0.13
C LEU A 251 8.18 8.29 0.98
N ALA A 252 8.52 8.65 2.20
CA ALA A 252 7.98 8.01 3.39
C ALA A 252 6.70 8.74 3.79
N TRP A 253 5.69 7.98 4.24
CA TRP A 253 4.40 8.51 4.67
C TRP A 253 4.20 8.36 6.17
N LYS A 254 3.59 9.36 6.79
CA LYS A 254 3.02 9.30 8.12
C LYS A 254 1.55 9.63 8.01
N VAL A 255 0.72 8.75 8.56
CA VAL A 255 -0.73 8.93 8.64
C VAL A 255 -1.11 9.02 10.11
N THR A 256 -1.80 10.08 10.47
CA THR A 256 -2.38 10.24 11.81
C THR A 256 -3.89 10.13 11.67
N ILE A 257 -4.48 9.17 12.38
CA ILE A 257 -5.93 9.00 12.52
C ILE A 257 -6.28 9.24 13.98
N ASP A 258 -7.08 10.27 14.26
CA ASP A 258 -7.24 10.83 15.60
C ASP A 258 -5.86 11.20 16.20
N GLU A 259 -5.38 10.46 17.21
CA GLU A 259 -4.04 10.63 17.80
C GLU A 259 -3.08 9.49 17.45
N CYS A 260 -3.51 8.53 16.62
CA CYS A 260 -2.78 7.30 16.33
C CYS A 260 -1.94 7.43 15.07
N VAL A 261 -0.68 7.09 15.17
CA VAL A 261 0.33 7.35 14.15
C VAL A 261 0.83 6.07 13.51
N ALA A 262 0.61 5.93 12.20
CA ALA A 262 1.22 4.91 11.36
C ALA A 262 2.26 5.54 10.43
N VAL A 263 3.45 4.94 10.34
CA VAL A 263 4.52 5.40 9.45
C VAL A 263 4.94 4.28 8.51
N PHE A 264 5.11 4.64 7.24
CA PHE A 264 5.51 3.74 6.16
C PHE A 264 6.82 4.26 5.56
N SER A 265 7.86 3.45 5.59
CA SER A 265 9.17 3.86 5.07
C SER A 265 9.18 4.11 3.56
N GLY A 266 8.28 3.45 2.82
CA GLY A 266 8.46 3.24 1.39
C GLY A 266 9.78 2.52 1.11
N ASP A 267 10.16 2.47 -0.15
CA ASP A 267 11.47 1.98 -0.55
C ASP A 267 12.53 3.07 -0.35
N THR A 268 13.53 2.75 0.43
CA THR A 268 14.62 3.69 0.74
C THR A 268 15.85 2.94 1.26
N ASN A 269 17.03 3.50 1.03
CA ASN A 269 18.26 3.10 1.71
C ASN A 269 18.57 3.99 2.94
N ASN A 270 17.68 4.95 3.24
CA ASN A 270 17.80 5.91 4.35
C ASN A 270 19.16 6.66 4.37
N ALA A 271 19.73 6.97 3.18
CA ALA A 271 21.01 7.67 3.10
C ALA A 271 20.99 9.04 3.80
N ASP A 272 19.82 9.69 3.83
CA ASP A 272 19.61 11.00 4.44
C ASP A 272 19.45 10.94 5.97
N GLY A 273 19.26 9.74 6.53
CA GLY A 273 19.09 9.50 7.97
C GLY A 273 17.82 10.09 8.58
N THR A 274 16.82 10.46 7.77
CA THR A 274 15.62 11.19 8.21
C THR A 274 14.56 10.28 8.84
N LEU A 275 14.51 9.00 8.45
CA LEU A 275 13.40 8.10 8.75
C LEU A 275 13.19 7.86 10.25
N ALA A 276 14.28 7.71 11.02
CA ALA A 276 14.16 7.45 12.46
C ALA A 276 13.46 8.60 13.21
N ASN A 277 13.79 9.86 12.87
CA ASN A 277 13.13 11.03 13.46
C ASN A 277 11.70 11.20 12.94
N PHE A 278 11.47 10.94 11.66
CA PHE A 278 10.13 11.01 11.06
C PHE A 278 9.17 10.01 11.70
N ALA A 279 9.68 8.81 12.05
CA ALA A 279 8.90 7.73 12.66
C ALA A 279 8.94 7.75 14.21
N LYS A 280 9.45 8.83 14.83
CA LYS A 280 9.61 8.90 16.28
C LYS A 280 8.27 8.70 17.00
N HIS A 281 8.24 7.72 17.94
CA HIS A 281 7.08 7.35 18.75
C HIS A 281 5.83 6.93 17.96
N ALA A 282 5.98 6.47 16.70
CA ALA A 282 4.85 5.93 15.93
C ALA A 282 4.19 4.75 16.67
N ASP A 283 2.87 4.60 16.56
CA ASP A 283 2.15 3.43 17.07
C ASP A 283 2.48 2.18 16.25
N VAL A 284 2.66 2.35 14.92
CA VAL A 284 3.20 1.33 14.04
C VAL A 284 4.16 1.96 13.03
N LEU A 285 5.28 1.29 12.80
CA LEU A 285 6.27 1.62 11.77
C LEU A 285 6.45 0.43 10.83
N VAL A 286 6.10 0.62 9.57
CA VAL A 286 6.34 -0.35 8.51
C VAL A 286 7.70 -0.05 7.88
N LEU A 287 8.61 -1.05 7.91
CA LEU A 287 9.93 -0.99 7.33
C LEU A 287 10.07 -2.00 6.19
N HIS A 288 10.48 -1.54 5.02
CA HIS A 288 10.67 -2.40 3.86
C HIS A 288 11.99 -3.18 3.97
N ASN A 289 11.88 -4.52 3.92
CA ASN A 289 12.97 -5.49 4.07
C ASN A 289 13.20 -6.23 2.73
N ALA A 290 13.74 -5.53 1.75
CA ALA A 290 13.87 -6.04 0.39
C ALA A 290 15.18 -6.77 0.10
N ILE A 291 16.23 -6.62 0.94
CA ILE A 291 17.56 -7.15 0.69
C ILE A 291 18.14 -7.88 1.90
N GLU A 292 19.07 -8.79 1.62
CA GLU A 292 19.91 -9.44 2.61
C GLU A 292 21.08 -8.54 3.06
N ASP A 293 21.82 -8.99 4.06
CA ASP A 293 23.05 -8.32 4.49
C ASP A 293 24.09 -8.23 3.36
N ILE A 294 24.86 -7.13 3.37
CA ILE A 294 25.99 -6.92 2.44
C ILE A 294 26.99 -8.09 2.50
N GLU A 295 27.24 -8.61 3.71
CA GLU A 295 28.12 -9.76 3.92
C GLU A 295 27.61 -11.05 3.29
N LYS A 296 26.30 -11.13 3.00
CA LYS A 296 25.66 -12.25 2.30
C LYS A 296 25.54 -12.05 0.80
N GLY A 297 26.04 -10.93 0.25
CA GLY A 297 26.12 -10.69 -1.18
C GLY A 297 25.17 -9.64 -1.76
N ALA A 298 24.53 -8.79 -0.94
CA ALA A 298 23.75 -7.66 -1.45
C ALA A 298 24.64 -6.75 -2.31
N GLY A 299 24.32 -6.63 -3.59
CA GLY A 299 25.08 -5.83 -4.55
C GLY A 299 24.87 -4.33 -4.35
N SER A 300 25.78 -3.52 -4.90
CA SER A 300 25.74 -2.04 -4.78
C SER A 300 24.44 -1.43 -5.32
N ALA A 301 23.82 -2.00 -6.35
CA ALA A 301 22.54 -1.53 -6.86
C ALA A 301 21.42 -1.72 -5.81
N ALA A 302 21.37 -2.89 -5.16
CA ALA A 302 20.38 -3.18 -4.15
C ALA A 302 20.53 -2.27 -2.92
N THR A 303 21.75 -2.05 -2.43
CA THR A 303 22.02 -1.17 -1.28
C THR A 303 21.87 0.32 -1.59
N ASN A 304 21.86 0.71 -2.88
CA ASN A 304 21.50 2.06 -3.28
C ASN A 304 19.99 2.31 -3.26
N LEU A 305 19.19 1.25 -3.33
CA LEU A 305 17.73 1.32 -3.38
C LEU A 305 17.08 1.02 -2.03
N HIS A 306 17.64 0.10 -1.24
CA HIS A 306 16.99 -0.44 -0.06
C HIS A 306 17.89 -0.45 1.17
N MET A 307 17.27 -0.40 2.35
CA MET A 307 17.95 -0.56 3.64
C MET A 307 18.50 -1.97 3.82
N THR A 308 19.68 -2.05 4.40
CA THR A 308 20.22 -3.31 4.91
C THR A 308 19.52 -3.69 6.23
N PRO A 309 19.50 -4.97 6.62
CA PRO A 309 19.00 -5.41 7.93
C PRO A 309 19.59 -4.62 9.12
N LYS A 310 20.88 -4.27 9.04
CA LYS A 310 21.52 -3.43 10.05
C LYS A 310 20.88 -2.03 10.16
N GLN A 311 20.63 -1.38 9.05
CA GLN A 311 19.96 -0.06 9.05
C GLN A 311 18.52 -0.17 9.58
N ILE A 312 17.81 -1.23 9.22
CA ILE A 312 16.44 -1.51 9.74
C ILE A 312 16.48 -1.62 11.28
N ILE A 313 17.44 -2.37 11.86
CA ILE A 313 17.61 -2.48 13.31
C ILE A 313 17.90 -1.11 13.95
N GLU A 314 18.79 -0.33 13.36
CA GLU A 314 19.15 1.01 13.85
C GLU A 314 17.93 1.96 13.86
N ILE A 315 17.09 1.93 12.79
CA ILE A 315 15.87 2.73 12.70
C ILE A 315 14.82 2.24 13.69
N ALA A 316 14.60 0.92 13.78
CA ALA A 316 13.66 0.32 14.73
C ALA A 316 13.97 0.74 16.17
N LYS A 317 15.26 0.77 16.53
CA LYS A 317 15.71 1.25 17.83
C LYS A 317 15.53 2.76 18.02
N ALA A 318 15.95 3.55 17.03
CA ALA A 318 16.00 5.01 17.16
C ALA A 318 14.62 5.66 17.07
N SER A 319 13.68 5.07 16.34
CA SER A 319 12.30 5.56 16.20
C SER A 319 11.49 5.44 17.50
N GLU A 320 11.82 4.49 18.37
CA GLU A 320 11.04 4.16 19.57
C GLU A 320 9.57 3.87 19.22
N ALA A 321 9.31 3.38 18.00
CA ALA A 321 7.99 2.99 17.58
C ALA A 321 7.45 1.82 18.41
N LYS A 322 6.14 1.83 18.70
CA LYS A 322 5.52 0.82 19.56
C LYS A 322 5.42 -0.55 18.89
N ARG A 323 5.27 -0.58 17.55
CA ARG A 323 5.23 -1.79 16.73
C ARG A 323 6.06 -1.60 15.48
N ILE A 324 6.80 -2.64 15.11
CA ILE A 324 7.59 -2.70 13.86
C ILE A 324 7.00 -3.77 12.97
N VAL A 325 6.74 -3.44 11.72
CA VAL A 325 6.27 -4.37 10.70
C VAL A 325 7.31 -4.46 9.59
N LEU A 326 7.92 -5.63 9.43
CA LEU A 326 8.84 -5.91 8.34
C LEU A 326 8.01 -6.35 7.14
N SER A 327 8.05 -5.60 6.05
CA SER A 327 7.26 -5.81 4.84
C SER A 327 8.11 -5.65 3.59
N HIS A 328 7.52 -5.71 2.40
CA HIS A 328 8.24 -5.73 1.13
C HIS A 328 9.26 -6.87 1.09
N ILE A 329 8.80 -8.04 1.53
CA ILE A 329 9.64 -9.23 1.69
C ILE A 329 9.89 -9.83 0.32
N MET A 330 11.17 -10.02 -0.01
CA MET A 330 11.62 -10.66 -1.24
C MET A 330 12.30 -12.00 -0.92
N LYS A 331 12.34 -12.93 -1.86
CA LYS A 331 12.99 -14.24 -1.67
C LYS A 331 14.43 -14.13 -1.14
N ARG A 332 15.16 -13.11 -1.62
CA ARG A 332 16.54 -12.87 -1.17
C ARG A 332 16.62 -12.39 0.29
N SER A 333 15.59 -11.70 0.81
CA SER A 333 15.56 -11.23 2.20
C SER A 333 14.85 -12.23 3.14
N GLU A 334 14.03 -13.13 2.61
CA GLU A 334 13.21 -14.06 3.36
C GLU A 334 14.05 -14.98 4.27
N ALA A 335 15.17 -15.49 3.76
CA ALA A 335 16.06 -16.36 4.54
C ALA A 335 16.69 -15.70 5.79
N GLY A 336 16.76 -14.35 5.81
CA GLY A 336 17.26 -13.57 6.95
C GLY A 336 16.19 -13.02 7.86
N LEU A 337 14.90 -13.20 7.52
CA LEU A 337 13.78 -12.54 8.17
C LEU A 337 13.63 -12.93 9.65
N ASP A 338 13.76 -14.20 9.99
CA ASP A 338 13.68 -14.69 11.38
C ASP A 338 14.78 -14.06 12.25
N GLY A 339 16.03 -14.06 11.77
CA GLY A 339 17.15 -13.45 12.49
C GLY A 339 17.01 -11.93 12.65
N LEU A 340 16.45 -11.23 11.65
CA LEU A 340 16.14 -9.81 11.74
C LEU A 340 15.02 -9.55 12.76
N THR A 341 13.98 -10.35 12.74
CA THR A 341 12.86 -10.28 13.67
C THR A 341 13.36 -10.49 15.12
N GLU A 342 14.18 -11.53 15.36
CA GLU A 342 14.79 -11.78 16.66
C GLU A 342 15.67 -10.62 17.14
N ALA A 343 16.50 -10.06 16.25
CA ALA A 343 17.37 -8.93 16.59
C ALA A 343 16.56 -7.68 16.99
N ILE A 344 15.44 -7.41 16.31
CA ILE A 344 14.55 -6.29 16.67
C ILE A 344 13.79 -6.61 17.97
N ALA A 345 13.34 -7.84 18.19
CA ALA A 345 12.63 -8.26 19.39
C ALA A 345 13.46 -8.07 20.67
N VAL A 346 14.79 -8.13 20.58
CA VAL A 346 15.69 -7.82 21.72
C VAL A 346 15.56 -6.36 22.16
N ILE A 347 15.34 -5.43 21.22
CA ILE A 347 15.26 -3.98 21.49
C ILE A 347 13.82 -3.48 21.65
N ALA A 348 12.85 -4.23 21.14
CA ALA A 348 11.42 -3.95 21.19
C ALA A 348 10.63 -5.26 21.43
N PRO A 349 10.76 -5.91 22.60
CA PRO A 349 10.14 -7.20 22.88
C PRO A 349 8.63 -7.20 22.63
N GLY A 350 8.12 -8.22 21.92
CA GLY A 350 6.71 -8.39 21.61
C GLY A 350 6.12 -7.42 20.59
N ARG A 351 6.95 -6.62 19.91
CA ARG A 351 6.52 -5.52 19.04
C ARG A 351 6.91 -5.66 17.57
N VAL A 352 7.51 -6.74 17.13
CA VAL A 352 7.94 -6.93 15.76
C VAL A 352 7.11 -8.01 15.07
N PHE A 353 6.72 -7.72 13.81
CA PHE A 353 5.90 -8.60 12.97
C PHE A 353 6.56 -8.74 11.61
N ALA A 354 6.64 -9.98 11.10
CA ALA A 354 6.90 -10.23 9.69
C ALA A 354 5.56 -10.19 8.94
N ALA A 355 5.43 -9.30 7.97
CA ALA A 355 4.18 -9.08 7.25
C ALA A 355 3.76 -10.32 6.45
N GLN A 356 2.46 -10.55 6.43
CA GLN A 356 1.78 -11.51 5.57
C GLN A 356 0.55 -10.82 4.95
N ASP A 357 0.17 -11.24 3.76
CA ASP A 357 -1.04 -10.73 3.11
C ASP A 357 -2.25 -10.93 4.00
N LEU A 358 -3.10 -9.92 4.10
CA LEU A 358 -4.29 -9.83 4.96
C LEU A 358 -4.03 -9.82 6.47
N MET A 359 -2.76 -9.78 6.92
CA MET A 359 -2.44 -9.60 8.35
C MET A 359 -3.03 -8.26 8.84
N ASN A 360 -3.75 -8.30 9.97
CA ASN A 360 -4.29 -7.10 10.63
C ASN A 360 -3.57 -6.87 11.97
N ILE A 361 -3.12 -5.63 12.20
CA ILE A 361 -2.33 -5.22 13.35
C ILE A 361 -3.04 -4.03 14.02
N PRO A 362 -3.67 -4.21 15.19
CA PRO A 362 -4.30 -3.12 15.94
C PRO A 362 -3.27 -2.05 16.36
N LEU A 363 -3.62 -0.77 16.27
CA LEU A 363 -2.83 0.35 16.76
C LEU A 363 -3.26 0.69 18.19
N VAL A 364 -3.01 -0.20 19.15
CA VAL A 364 -3.37 0.06 20.56
C VAL A 364 -2.27 0.81 21.29
N SER A 365 -2.65 1.75 22.15
CA SER A 365 -1.70 2.58 22.89
C SER A 365 -0.99 1.86 24.03
N ASP A 366 -1.58 0.78 24.58
CA ASP A 366 -1.04 0.04 25.71
C ASP A 366 -0.75 -1.43 25.40
N LEU A 367 0.51 -1.83 25.59
CA LEU A 367 1.00 -3.21 25.40
C LEU A 367 0.60 -4.14 26.55
N SER A 368 0.01 -3.61 27.63
CA SER A 368 -0.32 -4.37 28.83
C SER A 368 -1.57 -5.26 28.70
N SER A 369 -2.33 -5.13 27.60
CA SER A 369 -3.59 -5.85 27.41
C SER A 369 -3.49 -7.12 26.54
N GLU A 370 -2.34 -7.41 25.93
CA GLU A 370 -2.19 -8.57 25.02
C GLU A 370 -1.57 -9.82 25.68
N GLU A 371 -1.07 -9.77 26.91
CA GLU A 371 -0.49 -10.94 27.59
C GLU A 371 -1.53 -11.98 28.09
N GLY A 372 -2.79 -11.86 27.72
CA GLY A 372 -3.90 -12.67 28.24
C GLY A 372 -4.81 -13.38 27.24
N ARG A 373 -4.42 -13.53 25.94
CA ARG A 373 -5.26 -14.27 24.99
C ARG A 373 -4.51 -15.36 24.26
#